data_f26deee8e4809c31a9dbf641e25c516f
#
_entry.id   f26deee8e4809c31a9dbf641e25c516f
#
_cell.length_a   1.000
_cell.length_b   1.000
_cell.length_c   1.000
_cell.angle_alpha   90.00
_cell.angle_beta   90.00
_cell.angle_gamma   90.00
#
_symmetry.space_group_name_H-M   'P 1'
#
loop_
_entity.id
_entity.type
_entity.pdbx_description
1 polymer ?
#
loop_
_entity_poly.entity_id
_entity_poly.type
_entity_poly.pdbx_seq_one_letter_code
_entity_poly.pdbx_strand_id
1 'polypeptide(L)'
;TKAGSLTTPLRDRFGIVHRLELYDEKDLIKIINRSAKILCVEIDEEASTEIARRSRGTPRIANRLLKRVRDYAMVLGNGKIDLKIAKTALNKLEIDELGLDEIDRKILETMILKYQGKPIGIEALATTVGEDIDTLEDVYEPYLIQIGFISRTQRGRVPLPAAYKHIGASYQLQL
;
A
#
# COMPACT_ATOMS: atom_id res chain seq x y z
N THR A 1 -8.72 -3.00 12.26
CA THR A 1 -9.59 -3.68 13.25
C THR A 1 -10.44 -4.70 12.51
N LYS A 2 -10.31 -5.98 12.85
CA LYS A 2 -11.07 -7.10 12.25
C LYS A 2 -12.54 -7.02 12.71
N ALA A 3 -13.41 -6.38 11.94
CA ALA A 3 -14.86 -6.35 12.25
C ALA A 3 -15.46 -7.78 12.33
N GLY A 4 -14.86 -8.74 11.60
CA GLY A 4 -15.23 -10.16 11.65
C GLY A 4 -14.91 -10.88 12.97
N SER A 5 -14.02 -10.36 13.80
CA SER A 5 -13.71 -10.92 15.13
C SER A 5 -14.71 -10.52 16.21
N LEU A 6 -15.59 -9.56 15.92
CA LEU A 6 -16.69 -9.21 16.82
C LEU A 6 -17.82 -10.22 16.67
N THR A 7 -18.24 -10.80 17.79
CA THR A 7 -19.42 -11.72 17.80
C THR A 7 -20.68 -10.98 17.39
N THR A 8 -21.62 -11.70 16.74
CA THR A 8 -22.90 -11.13 16.29
C THR A 8 -23.65 -10.42 17.42
N PRO A 9 -23.78 -11.01 18.65
CA PRO A 9 -24.46 -10.34 19.75
C PRO A 9 -23.81 -9.02 20.19
N LEU A 10 -22.49 -8.88 20.01
CA LEU A 10 -21.80 -7.63 20.30
C LEU A 10 -22.07 -6.58 19.21
N ARG A 11 -22.07 -6.98 17.94
CA ARG A 11 -22.39 -6.07 16.82
C ARG A 11 -23.82 -5.53 16.93
N ASP A 12 -24.78 -6.38 17.31
CA ASP A 12 -26.19 -5.99 17.40
C ASP A 12 -26.48 -4.98 18.53
N ARG A 13 -25.56 -4.83 19.49
CA ARG A 13 -25.64 -3.79 20.51
C ARG A 13 -25.24 -2.41 20.05
N PHE A 14 -24.53 -2.29 18.92
CA PHE A 14 -24.21 -1.00 18.32
C PHE A 14 -25.37 -0.56 17.44
N GLY A 15 -26.04 0.54 17.81
CA GLY A 15 -27.20 1.08 17.08
C GLY A 15 -26.87 1.55 15.65
N ILE A 16 -25.61 1.85 15.38
CA ILE A 16 -25.15 2.32 14.06
C ILE A 16 -23.83 1.66 13.72
N VAL A 17 -23.75 1.05 12.54
CA VAL A 17 -22.51 0.46 11.99
C VAL A 17 -22.15 1.19 10.71
N HIS A 18 -21.03 1.89 10.71
CA HIS A 18 -20.48 2.54 9.53
C HIS A 18 -19.26 1.78 9.02
N ARG A 19 -19.20 1.58 7.71
CA ARG A 19 -18.00 1.13 7.03
C ARG A 19 -17.21 2.36 6.57
N LEU A 20 -15.99 2.50 7.06
CA LEU A 20 -15.07 3.53 6.58
C LEU A 20 -14.42 3.05 5.28
N GLU A 21 -14.55 3.86 4.25
CA GLU A 21 -13.87 3.64 2.96
C GLU A 21 -12.50 4.30 2.95
N LEU A 22 -11.67 3.91 1.98
CA LEU A 22 -10.39 4.58 1.76
C LEU A 22 -10.65 6.00 1.23
N TYR A 23 -9.74 6.90 1.57
CA TYR A 23 -9.79 8.28 1.08
C TYR A 23 -9.42 8.34 -0.40
N ASP A 24 -10.10 9.22 -1.13
CA ASP A 24 -9.70 9.55 -2.48
C ASP A 24 -8.41 10.42 -2.50
N GLU A 25 -7.82 10.57 -3.69
CA GLU A 25 -6.59 11.33 -3.87
C GLU A 25 -6.77 12.80 -3.45
N LYS A 26 -7.92 13.40 -3.76
CA LYS A 26 -8.19 14.81 -3.45
C LYS A 26 -8.25 15.08 -1.95
N ASP A 27 -8.86 14.17 -1.20
CA ASP A 27 -8.93 14.31 0.26
C ASP A 27 -7.59 14.02 0.92
N LEU A 28 -6.81 13.08 0.40
CA LEU A 28 -5.43 12.86 0.86
C LEU A 28 -4.54 14.08 0.62
N ILE A 29 -4.66 14.76 -0.52
CA ILE A 29 -3.93 16.01 -0.80
C ILE A 29 -4.27 17.08 0.24
N LYS A 30 -5.56 17.25 0.60
CA LYS A 30 -5.98 18.20 1.66
C LYS A 30 -5.32 17.84 3.01
N ILE A 31 -5.30 16.55 3.35
CA ILE A 31 -4.71 16.05 4.59
C ILE A 31 -3.19 16.31 4.60
N ILE A 32 -2.49 16.02 3.48
CA ILE A 32 -1.05 16.25 3.33
C ILE A 32 -0.72 17.74 3.47
N ASN A 33 -1.45 18.60 2.77
CA ASN A 33 -1.25 20.05 2.83
C ASN A 33 -1.49 20.62 4.24
N ARG A 34 -2.52 20.15 4.94
CA ARG A 34 -2.77 20.50 6.35
C ARG A 34 -1.62 20.03 7.24
N SER A 35 -1.17 18.81 7.05
CA SER A 35 -0.09 18.22 7.85
C SER A 35 1.25 18.91 7.58
N ALA A 36 1.53 19.32 6.34
CA ALA A 36 2.72 20.08 5.99
C ALA A 36 2.77 21.43 6.72
N LYS A 37 1.63 22.14 6.80
CA LYS A 37 1.51 23.39 7.60
C LYS A 37 1.82 23.15 9.08
N ILE A 38 1.29 22.07 9.67
CA ILE A 38 1.55 21.70 11.08
C ILE A 38 3.03 21.38 11.30
N LEU A 39 3.67 20.74 10.31
CA LEU A 39 5.10 20.40 10.34
C LEU A 39 6.02 21.56 9.95
N CYS A 40 5.44 22.75 9.69
CA CYS A 40 6.17 23.96 9.26
C CYS A 40 7.09 23.70 8.04
N VAL A 41 6.56 22.97 7.04
CA VAL A 41 7.27 22.69 5.79
C VAL A 41 6.45 23.15 4.60
N GLU A 42 7.08 23.85 3.65
CA GLU A 42 6.47 24.18 2.37
C GLU A 42 6.42 22.96 1.47
N ILE A 43 5.30 22.78 0.78
CA ILE A 43 5.09 21.68 -0.17
C ILE A 43 4.35 22.19 -1.41
N ASP A 44 4.81 21.78 -2.59
CA ASP A 44 4.15 22.08 -3.86
C ASP A 44 2.95 21.14 -4.09
N GLU A 45 1.99 21.58 -4.90
CA GLU A 45 0.78 20.81 -5.23
C GLU A 45 1.11 19.48 -5.92
N GLU A 46 2.08 19.50 -6.86
CA GLU A 46 2.54 18.30 -7.55
C GLU A 46 3.20 17.29 -6.58
N ALA A 47 3.97 17.77 -5.61
CA ALA A 47 4.56 16.94 -4.57
C ALA A 47 3.50 16.33 -3.64
N SER A 48 2.48 17.11 -3.27
CA SER A 48 1.34 16.64 -2.47
C SER A 48 0.58 15.53 -3.20
N THR A 49 0.36 15.72 -4.49
CA THR A 49 -0.30 14.74 -5.38
C THR A 49 0.51 13.45 -5.47
N GLU A 50 1.83 13.54 -5.65
CA GLU A 50 2.72 12.38 -5.72
C GLU A 50 2.72 11.57 -4.42
N ILE A 51 2.74 12.23 -3.27
CA ILE A 51 2.65 11.57 -1.96
C ILE A 51 1.26 10.93 -1.79
N ALA A 52 0.20 11.62 -2.18
CA ALA A 52 -1.17 11.11 -2.07
C ALA A 52 -1.38 9.82 -2.87
N ARG A 53 -0.91 9.78 -4.12
CA ARG A 53 -0.99 8.59 -4.98
C ARG A 53 -0.35 7.36 -4.35
N ARG A 54 0.84 7.52 -3.76
CA ARG A 54 1.58 6.42 -3.12
C ARG A 54 1.09 6.10 -1.69
N SER A 55 0.01 6.75 -1.23
CA SER A 55 -0.51 6.60 0.15
C SER A 55 -1.61 5.54 0.31
N ARG A 56 -1.93 4.79 -0.74
CA ARG A 56 -2.91 3.68 -0.70
C ARG A 56 -4.28 4.07 -0.09
N GLY A 57 -4.77 5.28 -0.34
CA GLY A 57 -6.03 5.75 0.23
C GLY A 57 -6.03 5.95 1.76
N THR A 58 -4.85 5.94 2.42
CA THR A 58 -4.75 5.89 3.88
C THR A 58 -4.06 7.12 4.45
N PRO A 59 -4.75 7.97 5.28
CA PRO A 59 -4.16 9.15 5.90
C PRO A 59 -2.92 8.87 6.77
N ARG A 60 -2.88 7.71 7.44
CA ARG A 60 -1.73 7.30 8.24
C ARG A 60 -0.48 7.12 7.38
N ILE A 61 -0.63 6.46 6.21
CA ILE A 61 0.47 6.26 5.26
C ILE A 61 0.87 7.61 4.67
N ALA A 62 -0.08 8.44 4.23
CA ALA A 62 0.19 9.78 3.70
C ALA A 62 1.03 10.63 4.66
N ASN A 63 0.64 10.67 5.95
CA ASN A 63 1.38 11.40 6.96
C ASN A 63 2.77 10.81 7.25
N ARG A 64 2.91 9.48 7.20
CA ARG A 64 4.20 8.80 7.35
C ARG A 64 5.12 9.16 6.19
N LEU A 65 4.63 9.09 4.95
CA LEU A 65 5.40 9.46 3.76
C LEU A 65 5.80 10.93 3.77
N LEU A 66 4.85 11.83 4.09
CA LEU A 66 5.13 13.27 4.21
C LEU A 66 6.29 13.55 5.18
N LYS A 67 6.28 12.93 6.37
CA LYS A 67 7.37 13.09 7.34
C LYS A 67 8.71 12.64 6.78
N ARG A 68 8.76 11.50 6.10
CA ARG A 68 9.99 11.00 5.48
C ARG A 68 10.47 11.91 4.36
N VAL A 69 9.56 12.32 3.46
CA VAL A 69 9.90 13.25 2.38
C VAL A 69 10.41 14.59 2.92
N ARG A 70 9.81 15.11 4.00
CA ARG A 70 10.30 16.31 4.70
C ARG A 70 11.74 16.12 5.19
N ASP A 71 12.06 14.98 5.80
CA ASP A 71 13.41 14.72 6.30
C ASP A 71 14.43 14.74 5.14
N TYR A 72 14.06 14.20 3.96
CA TYR A 72 14.86 14.33 2.75
C TYR A 72 14.97 15.78 2.26
N ALA A 73 13.91 16.56 2.31
CA ALA A 73 13.90 17.96 1.90
C ALA A 73 14.84 18.80 2.78
N MET A 74 14.92 18.51 4.06
CA MET A 74 15.83 19.17 5.01
C MET A 74 17.30 18.84 4.75
N VAL A 75 17.59 17.62 4.30
CA VAL A 75 18.99 17.17 4.08
C VAL A 75 19.49 17.48 2.68
N LEU A 76 18.67 17.26 1.65
CA LEU A 76 19.05 17.34 0.24
C LEU A 76 18.61 18.65 -0.44
N GLY A 77 17.71 19.40 0.17
CA GLY A 77 17.10 20.60 -0.37
C GLY A 77 17.26 21.81 0.55
N ASN A 78 16.44 22.79 0.30
CA ASN A 78 16.36 24.04 1.08
C ASN A 78 15.21 24.02 2.13
N GLY A 79 14.72 22.84 2.50
CA GLY A 79 13.59 22.65 3.42
C GLY A 79 12.21 22.71 2.74
N LYS A 80 12.14 22.92 1.43
CA LYS A 80 10.91 22.87 0.65
C LYS A 80 10.75 21.52 -0.02
N ILE A 81 9.52 20.99 -0.02
CA ILE A 81 9.18 19.75 -0.71
C ILE A 81 8.64 20.09 -2.10
N ASP A 82 9.46 19.97 -3.12
CA ASP A 82 9.06 20.00 -4.52
C ASP A 82 8.87 18.57 -5.06
N LEU A 83 8.32 18.46 -6.28
CA LEU A 83 8.09 17.17 -6.94
C LEU A 83 9.37 16.33 -7.07
N LYS A 84 10.52 16.96 -7.36
CA LYS A 84 11.81 16.27 -7.52
C LYS A 84 12.27 15.63 -6.21
N ILE A 85 12.19 16.39 -5.11
CA ILE A 85 12.52 15.89 -3.78
C ILE A 85 11.55 14.78 -3.36
N ALA A 86 10.22 14.97 -3.60
CA ALA A 86 9.23 13.96 -3.29
C ALA A 86 9.52 12.64 -4.03
N LYS A 87 9.73 12.68 -5.35
CA LYS A 87 10.09 11.48 -6.13
C LYS A 87 11.40 10.85 -5.69
N THR A 88 12.43 11.65 -5.43
CA THR A 88 13.73 11.14 -4.97
C THR A 88 13.60 10.44 -3.63
N ALA A 89 12.89 11.03 -2.68
CA ALA A 89 12.68 10.45 -1.36
C ALA A 89 11.87 9.16 -1.43
N LEU A 90 10.75 9.17 -2.15
CA LEU A 90 9.87 7.99 -2.29
C LEU A 90 10.58 6.83 -2.99
N ASN A 91 11.40 7.11 -4.01
CA ASN A 91 12.22 6.09 -4.67
C ASN A 91 13.31 5.53 -3.74
N LYS A 92 13.95 6.38 -2.92
CA LYS A 92 14.92 5.94 -1.90
C LYS A 92 14.27 5.12 -0.78
N LEU A 93 13.00 5.33 -0.51
CA LEU A 93 12.19 4.52 0.41
C LEU A 93 11.64 3.26 -0.27
N GLU A 94 12.01 3.01 -1.53
CA GLU A 94 11.59 1.86 -2.33
C GLU A 94 10.07 1.73 -2.47
N ILE A 95 9.35 2.86 -2.43
CA ILE A 95 7.91 2.93 -2.62
C ILE A 95 7.65 3.30 -4.08
N ASP A 96 6.99 2.43 -4.81
CA ASP A 96 6.71 2.61 -6.24
C ASP A 96 5.50 3.55 -6.50
N GLU A 97 5.15 3.72 -7.78
CA GLU A 97 4.07 4.62 -8.22
C GLU A 97 2.68 4.23 -7.71
N LEU A 98 2.48 2.95 -7.37
CA LEU A 98 1.25 2.44 -6.76
C LEU A 98 1.32 2.39 -5.23
N GLY A 99 2.43 2.86 -4.65
CA GLY A 99 2.67 2.81 -3.21
C GLY A 99 3.08 1.43 -2.70
N LEU A 100 3.49 0.51 -3.57
CA LEU A 100 4.01 -0.79 -3.13
C LEU A 100 5.42 -0.63 -2.58
N ASP A 101 5.67 -1.29 -1.45
CA ASP A 101 7.00 -1.36 -0.84
C ASP A 101 7.75 -2.64 -1.23
N GLU A 102 8.92 -2.84 -0.64
CA GLU A 102 9.77 -4.02 -0.90
C GLU A 102 9.02 -5.34 -0.62
N ILE A 103 8.25 -5.39 0.47
CA ILE A 103 7.54 -6.61 0.86
C ILE A 103 6.40 -6.92 -0.11
N ASP A 104 5.63 -5.92 -0.55
CA ASP A 104 4.59 -6.13 -1.56
C ASP A 104 5.19 -6.72 -2.85
N ARG A 105 6.31 -6.16 -3.33
CA ARG A 105 6.99 -6.67 -4.51
C ARG A 105 7.49 -8.09 -4.30
N LYS A 106 8.08 -8.39 -3.14
CA LYS A 106 8.55 -9.73 -2.78
C LYS A 106 7.41 -10.76 -2.74
N ILE A 107 6.20 -10.35 -2.26
CA ILE A 107 5.00 -11.17 -2.33
C ILE A 107 4.67 -11.51 -3.78
N LEU A 108 4.56 -10.51 -4.65
CA LEU A 108 4.20 -10.70 -6.06
C LEU A 108 5.25 -11.52 -6.81
N GLU A 109 6.54 -11.22 -6.64
CA GLU A 109 7.64 -11.99 -7.22
C GLU A 109 7.65 -13.45 -6.75
N THR A 110 7.40 -13.68 -5.47
CA THR A 110 7.28 -15.03 -4.92
C THR A 110 6.16 -15.79 -5.61
N MET A 111 4.97 -15.22 -5.69
CA MET A 111 3.82 -15.86 -6.32
C MET A 111 4.04 -16.12 -7.81
N ILE A 112 4.64 -15.18 -8.52
CA ILE A 112 4.79 -15.25 -10.00
C ILE A 112 6.02 -16.02 -10.40
N LEU A 113 7.19 -15.72 -9.83
CA LEU A 113 8.46 -16.31 -10.26
C LEU A 113 8.74 -17.65 -9.58
N LYS A 114 8.56 -17.73 -8.26
CA LYS A 114 8.85 -18.98 -7.53
C LYS A 114 7.74 -20.01 -7.67
N TYR A 115 6.49 -19.59 -7.54
CA TYR A 115 5.33 -20.48 -7.61
C TYR A 115 4.66 -20.51 -8.98
N GLN A 116 5.23 -19.81 -9.98
CA GLN A 116 4.77 -19.84 -11.38
C GLN A 116 3.29 -19.49 -11.55
N GLY A 117 2.76 -18.59 -10.68
CA GLY A 117 1.36 -18.19 -10.70
C GLY A 117 0.37 -19.23 -10.18
N LYS A 118 0.83 -20.37 -9.70
CA LYS A 118 -0.03 -21.41 -9.09
C LYS A 118 -0.59 -20.92 -7.75
N PRO A 119 -1.79 -21.42 -7.34
CA PRO A 119 -2.34 -21.11 -6.03
C PRO A 119 -1.38 -21.45 -4.90
N ILE A 120 -1.14 -20.50 -3.99
CA ILE A 120 -0.26 -20.67 -2.83
C ILE A 120 -1.03 -20.45 -1.53
N GLY A 121 -0.86 -21.34 -0.56
CA GLY A 121 -1.38 -21.19 0.81
C GLY A 121 -0.69 -20.05 1.55
N ILE A 122 -1.39 -19.44 2.51
CA ILE A 122 -0.85 -18.29 3.26
C ILE A 122 0.40 -18.64 4.05
N GLU A 123 0.46 -19.83 4.65
CA GLU A 123 1.61 -20.30 5.44
C GLU A 123 2.87 -20.43 4.59
N ALA A 124 2.74 -21.02 3.37
CA ALA A 124 3.85 -21.17 2.44
C ALA A 124 4.32 -19.80 1.92
N LEU A 125 3.38 -18.87 1.66
CA LEU A 125 3.70 -17.51 1.24
C LEU A 125 4.43 -16.77 2.36
N ALA A 126 3.91 -16.79 3.58
CA ALA A 126 4.48 -16.16 4.76
C ALA A 126 5.91 -16.63 5.02
N THR A 127 6.11 -17.95 5.06
CA THR A 127 7.44 -18.55 5.23
C THR A 127 8.41 -18.13 4.13
N THR A 128 7.96 -18.09 2.86
CA THR A 128 8.83 -17.75 1.73
C THR A 128 9.20 -16.27 1.68
N VAL A 129 8.27 -15.40 2.06
CA VAL A 129 8.47 -13.94 2.14
C VAL A 129 9.25 -13.57 3.40
N GLY A 130 9.12 -14.36 4.47
CA GLY A 130 9.74 -14.08 5.77
C GLY A 130 8.91 -13.10 6.61
N GLU A 131 7.58 -13.16 6.48
CA GLU A 131 6.63 -12.34 7.22
C GLU A 131 5.65 -13.20 8.02
N ASP A 132 5.05 -12.63 9.05
CA ASP A 132 4.00 -13.29 9.81
C ASP A 132 2.70 -13.38 8.99
N ILE A 133 1.94 -14.45 9.18
CA ILE A 133 0.66 -14.69 8.50
C ILE A 133 -0.31 -13.53 8.73
N ASP A 134 -0.47 -13.09 9.99
CA ASP A 134 -1.36 -11.98 10.34
C ASP A 134 -0.93 -10.67 9.66
N THR A 135 0.38 -10.43 9.54
CA THR A 135 0.92 -9.25 8.84
C THR A 135 0.60 -9.30 7.35
N LEU A 136 0.75 -10.47 6.71
CA LEU A 136 0.38 -10.62 5.31
C LEU A 136 -1.12 -10.40 5.10
N GLU A 137 -1.98 -11.00 5.93
CA GLU A 137 -3.45 -10.94 5.79
C GLU A 137 -4.04 -9.57 6.13
N ASP A 138 -3.45 -8.86 7.11
CA ASP A 138 -4.03 -7.63 7.63
C ASP A 138 -3.42 -6.36 7.02
N VAL A 139 -2.18 -6.42 6.53
CA VAL A 139 -1.44 -5.24 6.06
C VAL A 139 -1.25 -5.25 4.54
N TYR A 140 -0.75 -6.34 3.98
CA TYR A 140 -0.36 -6.40 2.56
C TYR A 140 -1.48 -6.87 1.63
N GLU A 141 -2.07 -8.01 1.94
CA GLU A 141 -3.06 -8.67 1.09
C GLU A 141 -4.29 -7.80 0.77
N PRO A 142 -4.87 -7.04 1.72
CA PRO A 142 -6.07 -6.24 1.43
C PRO A 142 -5.85 -5.20 0.33
N TYR A 143 -4.69 -4.55 0.32
CA TYR A 143 -4.37 -3.56 -0.72
C TYR A 143 -4.08 -4.23 -2.07
N LEU A 144 -3.33 -5.32 -2.09
CA LEU A 144 -3.04 -6.07 -3.31
C LEU A 144 -4.30 -6.66 -3.96
N ILE A 145 -5.28 -7.09 -3.16
CA ILE A 145 -6.60 -7.51 -3.65
C ILE A 145 -7.37 -6.32 -4.22
N GLN A 146 -7.37 -5.19 -3.52
CA GLN A 146 -8.11 -4.00 -3.93
C GLN A 146 -7.64 -3.46 -5.28
N ILE A 147 -6.33 -3.44 -5.55
CA ILE A 147 -5.78 -3.00 -6.83
C ILE A 147 -5.82 -4.09 -7.91
N GLY A 148 -6.40 -5.26 -7.61
CA GLY A 148 -6.56 -6.36 -8.56
C GLY A 148 -5.26 -7.08 -8.91
N PHE A 149 -4.31 -7.13 -7.99
CA PHE A 149 -3.03 -7.83 -8.20
C PHE A 149 -3.08 -9.28 -7.77
N ILE A 150 -3.84 -9.59 -6.73
CA ILE A 150 -4.04 -10.96 -6.25
C ILE A 150 -5.51 -11.27 -6.01
N SER A 151 -5.85 -12.54 -6.00
CA SER A 151 -7.18 -13.03 -5.64
C SER A 151 -7.09 -14.21 -4.67
N ARG A 152 -8.05 -14.30 -3.77
CA ARG A 152 -8.24 -15.45 -2.88
C ARG A 152 -9.09 -16.50 -3.58
N THR A 153 -8.62 -17.73 -3.59
CA THR A 153 -9.36 -18.90 -4.09
C THR A 153 -9.44 -19.96 -2.99
N GLN A 154 -10.25 -21.00 -3.21
CA GLN A 154 -10.31 -22.15 -2.28
C GLN A 154 -8.97 -22.88 -2.13
N ARG A 155 -8.10 -22.80 -3.16
CA ARG A 155 -6.77 -23.45 -3.17
C ARG A 155 -5.66 -22.56 -2.66
N GLY A 156 -5.94 -21.29 -2.36
CA GLY A 156 -4.95 -20.30 -1.93
C GLY A 156 -5.02 -19.00 -2.71
N ARG A 157 -3.95 -18.22 -2.63
CA ARG A 157 -3.80 -16.92 -3.30
C ARG A 157 -3.22 -17.12 -4.69
N VAL A 158 -3.76 -16.39 -5.68
CA VAL A 158 -3.27 -16.40 -7.06
C VAL A 158 -2.97 -14.98 -7.54
N PRO A 159 -1.87 -14.76 -8.27
CA PRO A 159 -1.59 -13.46 -8.89
C PRO A 159 -2.48 -13.27 -10.11
N LEU A 160 -2.92 -12.05 -10.34
CA LEU A 160 -3.76 -11.66 -11.48
C LEU A 160 -2.91 -11.01 -12.59
N PRO A 161 -3.40 -10.91 -13.84
CA PRO A 161 -2.65 -10.36 -14.97
C PRO A 161 -2.00 -8.99 -14.71
N ALA A 162 -2.68 -8.13 -13.92
CA ALA A 162 -2.16 -6.81 -13.57
C ALA A 162 -0.85 -6.89 -12.76
N ALA A 163 -0.70 -7.89 -11.87
CA ALA A 163 0.52 -8.11 -11.11
C ALA A 163 1.70 -8.51 -12.00
N TYR A 164 1.46 -9.39 -12.99
CA TYR A 164 2.50 -9.78 -13.96
C TYR A 164 3.01 -8.57 -14.75
N LYS A 165 2.08 -7.74 -15.25
CA LYS A 165 2.43 -6.52 -15.95
C LYS A 165 3.27 -5.58 -15.09
N HIS A 166 2.91 -5.44 -13.82
CA HIS A 166 3.58 -4.54 -12.88
C HIS A 166 5.02 -4.94 -12.59
N ILE A 167 5.28 -6.23 -12.38
CA ILE A 167 6.65 -6.74 -12.14
C ILE A 167 7.42 -7.05 -13.44
N GLY A 168 6.86 -6.75 -14.62
CA GLY A 168 7.49 -7.00 -15.91
C GLY A 168 7.62 -8.48 -16.30
N ALA A 169 6.78 -9.35 -15.74
CA ALA A 169 6.75 -10.78 -16.05
C ALA A 169 5.68 -11.10 -17.12
N SER A 170 5.96 -12.11 -17.95
CA SER A 170 4.99 -12.59 -18.93
C SER A 170 3.88 -13.39 -18.27
N TYR A 171 2.63 -13.01 -18.52
CA TYR A 171 1.47 -13.78 -18.11
C TYR A 171 1.21 -14.91 -19.12
N GLN A 172 1.35 -16.16 -18.69
CA GLN A 172 0.93 -17.31 -19.48
C GLN A 172 -0.41 -17.81 -18.95
N LEU A 173 -1.44 -17.80 -19.81
CA LEU A 173 -2.70 -18.47 -19.51
C LEU A 173 -2.40 -19.95 -19.21
N GLN A 174 -2.60 -20.38 -17.99
CA GLN A 174 -2.60 -21.79 -17.65
C GLN A 174 -3.93 -22.39 -18.16
N LEU A 175 -3.87 -23.10 -19.28
CA LEU A 175 -4.96 -23.89 -19.83
C LEU A 175 -5.26 -25.11 -18.94
#